data_f8256ecdbc447c2ac001b4bc4f1897e9
#
_entry.id   f8256ecdbc447c2ac001b4bc4f1897e9
#
_cell.length_a   1.000
_cell.length_b   1.000
_cell.length_c   1.000
_cell.angle_alpha   90.00
_cell.angle_beta   90.00
_cell.angle_gamma   90.00
#
_symmetry.space_group_name_H-M   'P 1'
#
loop_
_entity.id
_entity.type
_entity.pdbx_description
1 polymer ?
#
loop_
_entity_poly.entity_id
_entity_poly.type
_entity_poly.pdbx_seq_one_letter_code
_entity_poly.pdbx_strand_id
1 'polypeptide(L)'
;MEQIEKIFKIRENHTTVKTEIIAGLTTFMTMAYIIALNPNLLTGFGAEGQNLWNGVFLATCIASFIGMMVMAFVANKPFAMAPGMGLNSFFAVVVANIVGMTGMSYLESFQSALCIILLEGIIFIILSVLNIRDKIVNAIPLGVRLGISPAIGLMLLNIGVGSNAGIYSENGGPFFVMRDFFGALTPSVAQDAMGSGYTQMVLTVVTMFIGLFVIIVLAQKGVKAAVILGMLAASVIYWAGEAIFLGTNPFAGLEGASFVPPFADMAETTLFHFDFAGFVKIGWFTAITLIITFCIIDMFDTIGTLVGTASRAGKIGRAHV
;
A
#
# COMPACT_ATOMS: atom_id res chain seq x y z
N MET A 1 -32.66 14.44 2.58
CA MET A 1 -32.59 13.03 3.00
C MET A 1 -33.14 12.12 1.90
N GLU A 2 -34.35 12.33 1.40
CA GLU A 2 -34.94 11.50 0.31
C GLU A 2 -34.07 11.39 -0.95
N GLN A 3 -33.42 12.47 -1.38
CA GLN A 3 -32.52 12.42 -2.57
C GLN A 3 -31.31 11.52 -2.33
N ILE A 4 -30.68 11.56 -1.14
CA ILE A 4 -29.55 10.71 -0.76
C ILE A 4 -30.00 9.24 -0.73
N GLU A 5 -31.14 8.98 -0.12
CA GLU A 5 -31.72 7.63 -0.07
C GLU A 5 -31.98 7.03 -1.44
N LYS A 6 -32.40 7.88 -2.40
CA LYS A 6 -32.67 7.47 -3.79
C LYS A 6 -31.39 7.24 -4.58
N ILE A 7 -30.38 8.13 -4.45
CA ILE A 7 -29.10 8.01 -5.18
C ILE A 7 -28.36 6.74 -4.75
N PHE A 8 -28.27 6.48 -3.45
CA PHE A 8 -27.50 5.34 -2.93
C PHE A 8 -28.35 4.08 -2.70
N LYS A 9 -29.63 4.08 -3.15
CA LYS A 9 -30.53 2.92 -3.06
C LYS A 9 -30.59 2.31 -1.66
N ILE A 10 -30.60 3.16 -0.64
CA ILE A 10 -30.47 2.77 0.78
C ILE A 10 -31.58 1.80 1.17
N ARG A 11 -32.82 2.05 0.74
CA ARG A 11 -33.98 1.17 1.02
C ARG A 11 -33.88 -0.17 0.29
N GLU A 12 -33.41 -0.17 -0.96
CA GLU A 12 -33.22 -1.40 -1.73
C GLU A 12 -32.14 -2.29 -1.12
N ASN A 13 -31.10 -1.68 -0.52
CA ASN A 13 -30.01 -2.37 0.16
C ASN A 13 -30.32 -2.72 1.63
N HIS A 14 -31.55 -2.51 2.11
CA HIS A 14 -31.98 -2.79 3.49
C HIS A 14 -31.09 -2.17 4.57
N THR A 15 -30.62 -0.94 4.34
CA THR A 15 -29.71 -0.22 5.25
C THR A 15 -30.27 1.14 5.65
N THR A 16 -29.57 1.89 6.48
CA THR A 16 -29.92 3.25 6.89
C THR A 16 -28.73 4.19 6.72
N VAL A 17 -28.96 5.48 6.54
CA VAL A 17 -27.90 6.51 6.44
C VAL A 17 -26.94 6.43 7.62
N LYS A 18 -27.45 6.25 8.84
CA LYS A 18 -26.63 6.11 10.04
C LYS A 18 -25.73 4.88 9.98
N THR A 19 -26.25 3.75 9.52
CA THR A 19 -25.49 2.51 9.36
C THR A 19 -24.37 2.68 8.34
N GLU A 20 -24.64 3.31 7.20
CA GLU A 20 -23.66 3.56 6.14
C GLU A 20 -22.53 4.50 6.61
N ILE A 21 -22.86 5.56 7.34
CA ILE A 21 -21.84 6.47 7.90
C ILE A 21 -20.95 5.73 8.90
N ILE A 22 -21.52 4.93 9.81
CA ILE A 22 -20.75 4.16 10.79
C ILE A 22 -19.90 3.10 10.08
N ALA A 23 -20.43 2.44 9.06
CA ALA A 23 -19.70 1.47 8.26
C ALA A 23 -18.51 2.13 7.52
N GLY A 24 -18.76 3.27 6.87
CA GLY A 24 -17.73 4.04 6.18
C GLY A 24 -16.62 4.50 7.15
N LEU A 25 -16.97 5.03 8.32
CA LEU A 25 -16.00 5.42 9.33
C LEU A 25 -15.18 4.21 9.83
N THR A 26 -15.84 3.08 10.06
CA THR A 26 -15.16 1.84 10.49
C THR A 26 -14.19 1.37 9.43
N THR A 27 -14.57 1.40 8.14
CA THR A 27 -13.70 1.03 7.02
C THR A 27 -12.53 2.00 6.91
N PHE A 28 -12.77 3.31 7.02
CA PHE A 28 -11.69 4.30 7.05
C PHE A 28 -10.68 4.02 8.16
N MET A 29 -11.14 3.74 9.39
CA MET A 29 -10.28 3.44 10.52
C MET A 29 -9.41 2.19 10.30
N THR A 30 -9.86 1.23 9.49
CA THR A 30 -9.05 0.05 9.15
C THR A 30 -8.04 0.30 8.04
N MET A 31 -8.24 1.34 7.21
CA MET A 31 -7.43 1.65 6.04
C MET A 31 -6.52 2.87 6.23
N ALA A 32 -6.74 3.67 7.27
CA ALA A 32 -6.05 4.95 7.48
C ALA A 32 -4.51 4.83 7.51
N TYR A 33 -3.97 3.66 7.88
CA TYR A 33 -2.53 3.41 7.88
C TYR A 33 -1.90 3.56 6.48
N ILE A 34 -2.66 3.33 5.40
CA ILE A 34 -2.18 3.43 4.02
C ILE A 34 -1.71 4.85 3.70
N ILE A 35 -2.32 5.85 4.32
CA ILE A 35 -1.98 7.26 4.12
C ILE A 35 -0.50 7.55 4.45
N ALA A 36 0.04 6.91 5.48
CA ALA A 36 1.44 7.03 5.86
C ALA A 36 2.32 5.93 5.25
N LEU A 37 1.81 4.70 5.19
CA LEU A 37 2.59 3.56 4.71
C LEU A 37 2.89 3.66 3.21
N ASN A 38 1.93 4.09 2.40
CA ASN A 38 2.12 4.16 0.95
C ASN A 38 3.24 5.14 0.54
N PRO A 39 3.29 6.38 1.04
CA PRO A 39 4.42 7.27 0.79
C PRO A 39 5.75 6.68 1.23
N ASN A 40 5.84 6.14 2.44
CA ASN A 40 7.07 5.52 2.94
C ASN A 40 7.57 4.41 2.00
N LEU A 41 6.67 3.55 1.57
CA LEU A 41 6.99 2.43 0.68
C LEU A 41 7.47 2.90 -0.70
N LEU A 42 6.73 3.83 -1.31
CA LEU A 42 7.01 4.31 -2.66
C LEU A 42 8.22 5.23 -2.75
N THR A 43 8.63 5.86 -1.66
CA THR A 43 9.85 6.67 -1.58
C THR A 43 11.07 5.88 -1.11
N GLY A 44 10.97 4.55 -1.05
CA GLY A 44 12.08 3.69 -0.64
C GLY A 44 12.50 3.89 0.82
N PHE A 45 11.53 4.18 1.70
CA PHE A 45 11.76 4.41 3.15
C PHE A 45 12.78 5.52 3.47
N GLY A 46 12.75 6.59 2.70
CA GLY A 46 13.61 7.77 2.91
C GLY A 46 14.82 7.85 1.97
N ALA A 47 14.84 7.03 0.91
CA ALA A 47 15.86 7.12 -0.13
C ALA A 47 15.83 8.47 -0.86
N GLU A 48 14.68 9.15 -0.85
CA GLU A 48 14.48 10.49 -1.40
C GLU A 48 13.93 11.45 -0.35
N GLY A 49 14.09 12.74 -0.64
CA GLY A 49 13.71 13.82 0.27
C GLY A 49 12.22 13.93 0.54
N GLN A 50 11.88 14.80 1.50
CA GLN A 50 10.51 15.04 1.97
C GLN A 50 9.55 15.45 0.84
N ASN A 51 10.01 16.12 -0.21
CA ASN A 51 9.15 16.61 -1.29
C ASN A 51 8.49 15.47 -2.07
N LEU A 52 9.22 14.40 -2.38
CA LEU A 52 8.63 13.23 -3.04
C LEU A 52 7.64 12.52 -2.10
N TRP A 53 7.98 12.41 -0.81
CA TRP A 53 7.08 11.83 0.20
C TRP A 53 5.76 12.59 0.27
N ASN A 54 5.83 13.92 0.35
CA ASN A 54 4.67 14.81 0.36
C ASN A 54 3.82 14.67 -0.91
N GLY A 55 4.48 14.60 -2.07
CA GLY A 55 3.82 14.41 -3.36
C GLY A 55 3.05 13.09 -3.42
N VAL A 56 3.67 11.99 -3.02
CA VAL A 56 3.04 10.65 -2.98
C VAL A 56 1.92 10.59 -1.93
N PHE A 57 2.10 11.24 -0.78
CA PHE A 57 1.06 11.35 0.26
C PHE A 57 -0.22 11.99 -0.29
N LEU A 58 -0.10 13.15 -0.92
CA LEU A 58 -1.26 13.83 -1.52
C LEU A 58 -1.86 13.04 -2.68
N ALA A 59 -1.03 12.49 -3.56
CA ALA A 59 -1.50 11.63 -4.65
C ALA A 59 -2.30 10.43 -4.13
N THR A 60 -1.84 9.80 -3.05
CA THR A 60 -2.53 8.68 -2.38
C THR A 60 -3.91 9.10 -1.88
N CYS A 61 -4.00 10.24 -1.19
CA CYS A 61 -5.27 10.76 -0.67
C CYS A 61 -6.25 11.11 -1.79
N ILE A 62 -5.77 11.84 -2.81
CA ILE A 62 -6.61 12.32 -3.93
C ILE A 62 -7.08 11.15 -4.79
N ALA A 63 -6.18 10.22 -5.16
CA ALA A 63 -6.53 9.07 -5.98
C ALA A 63 -7.53 8.14 -5.26
N SER A 64 -7.32 7.89 -3.96
CA SER A 64 -8.26 7.11 -3.15
C SER A 64 -9.62 7.79 -3.04
N PHE A 65 -9.65 9.10 -2.84
CA PHE A 65 -10.91 9.87 -2.80
C PHE A 65 -11.66 9.78 -4.13
N ILE A 66 -10.98 10.02 -5.25
CA ILE A 66 -11.60 9.94 -6.59
C ILE A 66 -12.10 8.52 -6.85
N GLY A 67 -11.29 7.49 -6.56
CA GLY A 67 -11.68 6.10 -6.73
C GLY A 67 -12.93 5.73 -5.92
N MET A 68 -12.99 6.14 -4.65
CA MET A 68 -14.15 5.92 -3.80
C MET A 68 -15.39 6.66 -4.29
N MET A 69 -15.25 7.89 -4.79
CA MET A 69 -16.36 8.64 -5.39
C MET A 69 -16.90 7.96 -6.64
N VAL A 70 -16.03 7.51 -7.53
CA VAL A 70 -16.45 6.75 -8.73
C VAL A 70 -17.14 5.44 -8.31
N MET A 71 -16.60 4.72 -7.35
CA MET A 71 -17.21 3.48 -6.84
C MET A 71 -18.60 3.74 -6.25
N ALA A 72 -18.75 4.82 -5.48
CA ALA A 72 -20.00 5.17 -4.82
C ALA A 72 -21.08 5.64 -5.81
N PHE A 73 -20.74 6.52 -6.75
CA PHE A 73 -21.72 7.16 -7.65
C PHE A 73 -21.98 6.38 -8.93
N VAL A 74 -20.95 5.73 -9.50
CA VAL A 74 -21.08 5.00 -10.77
C VAL A 74 -21.42 3.53 -10.52
N ALA A 75 -20.66 2.83 -9.69
CA ALA A 75 -20.87 1.42 -9.41
C ALA A 75 -21.95 1.17 -8.35
N ASN A 76 -22.25 2.16 -7.50
CA ASN A 76 -23.17 2.07 -6.36
C ASN A 76 -22.88 0.85 -5.46
N LYS A 77 -21.58 0.67 -5.14
CA LYS A 77 -21.11 -0.43 -4.31
C LYS A 77 -20.29 0.10 -3.12
N PRO A 78 -20.45 -0.48 -1.93
CA PRO A 78 -19.78 -0.03 -0.71
C PRO A 78 -18.35 -0.61 -0.60
N PHE A 79 -17.56 -0.50 -1.66
CA PHE A 79 -16.15 -0.88 -1.62
C PHE A 79 -15.28 0.35 -1.41
N ALA A 80 -14.41 0.28 -0.42
CA ALA A 80 -13.39 1.30 -0.23
C ALA A 80 -12.23 1.04 -1.19
N MET A 81 -11.82 2.09 -1.89
CA MET A 81 -10.73 2.06 -2.85
C MET A 81 -9.49 2.70 -2.21
N ALA A 82 -8.42 1.93 -2.15
CA ALA A 82 -7.10 2.39 -1.71
C ALA A 82 -6.00 1.68 -2.48
N PRO A 83 -4.78 2.24 -2.53
CA PRO A 83 -3.66 1.59 -3.20
C PRO A 83 -3.40 0.18 -2.69
N GLY A 84 -3.21 -0.77 -3.59
CA GLY A 84 -2.85 -2.15 -3.28
C GLY A 84 -1.39 -2.24 -2.82
N MET A 85 -1.16 -2.61 -1.55
CA MET A 85 0.21 -2.65 -1.00
C MET A 85 1.12 -3.63 -1.73
N GLY A 86 0.57 -4.74 -2.25
CA GLY A 86 1.34 -5.71 -3.03
C GLY A 86 1.92 -5.13 -4.31
N LEU A 87 1.09 -4.45 -5.09
CA LEU A 87 1.50 -3.80 -6.33
C LEU A 87 2.47 -2.65 -6.08
N ASN A 88 2.21 -1.85 -5.04
CA ASN A 88 3.07 -0.73 -4.67
C ASN A 88 4.44 -1.19 -4.16
N SER A 89 4.50 -2.31 -3.44
CA SER A 89 5.76 -2.91 -3.03
C SER A 89 6.58 -3.40 -4.23
N PHE A 90 5.91 -4.01 -5.20
CA PHE A 90 6.57 -4.40 -6.43
C PHE A 90 7.06 -3.18 -7.22
N PHE A 91 6.28 -2.09 -7.27
CA PHE A 91 6.70 -0.83 -7.88
C PHE A 91 7.97 -0.27 -7.21
N ALA A 92 8.02 -0.23 -5.88
CA ALA A 92 9.21 0.24 -5.16
C ALA A 92 10.47 -0.59 -5.49
N VAL A 93 10.32 -1.92 -5.61
CA VAL A 93 11.42 -2.81 -6.06
C VAL A 93 11.82 -2.51 -7.51
N VAL A 94 10.87 -2.26 -8.39
CA VAL A 94 11.16 -1.89 -9.79
C VAL A 94 11.92 -0.57 -9.85
N VAL A 95 11.52 0.44 -9.07
CA VAL A 95 12.25 1.72 -8.99
C VAL A 95 13.69 1.48 -8.52
N ALA A 96 13.89 0.73 -7.44
CA ALA A 96 15.24 0.40 -6.94
C ALA A 96 16.09 -0.33 -7.99
N ASN A 97 15.50 -1.27 -8.74
CA ASN A 97 16.17 -1.96 -9.83
C ASN A 97 16.53 -1.01 -10.98
N ILE A 98 15.67 -0.06 -11.34
CA ILE A 98 15.95 0.96 -12.36
C ILE A 98 17.13 1.82 -11.93
N VAL A 99 17.18 2.27 -10.68
CA VAL A 99 18.34 2.98 -10.10
C VAL A 99 19.62 2.15 -10.30
N GLY A 100 19.61 0.88 -9.91
CA GLY A 100 20.77 -0.01 -10.03
C GLY A 100 21.22 -0.27 -11.46
N MET A 101 20.29 -0.36 -12.41
CA MET A 101 20.60 -0.63 -13.82
C MET A 101 21.07 0.60 -14.60
N THR A 102 20.50 1.76 -14.30
CA THR A 102 20.68 2.97 -15.11
C THR A 102 21.60 4.01 -14.47
N GLY A 103 21.79 3.94 -13.15
CA GLY A 103 22.52 4.95 -12.38
C GLY A 103 21.80 6.30 -12.26
N MET A 104 20.51 6.36 -12.60
CA MET A 104 19.67 7.55 -12.41
C MET A 104 19.39 7.77 -10.92
N SER A 105 19.04 9.01 -10.54
CA SER A 105 18.53 9.28 -9.19
C SER A 105 17.23 8.49 -8.91
N TYR A 106 16.88 8.36 -7.64
CA TYR A 106 15.63 7.67 -7.27
C TYR A 106 14.41 8.40 -7.85
N LEU A 107 14.39 9.75 -7.80
CA LEU A 107 13.30 10.55 -8.34
C LEU A 107 13.13 10.36 -9.86
N GLU A 108 14.23 10.42 -10.63
CA GLU A 108 14.17 10.16 -12.08
C GLU A 108 13.73 8.73 -12.38
N SER A 109 14.20 7.76 -11.62
CA SER A 109 13.79 6.35 -11.75
C SER A 109 12.32 6.15 -11.39
N PHE A 110 11.83 6.84 -10.36
CA PHE A 110 10.42 6.84 -9.96
C PHE A 110 9.55 7.42 -11.08
N GLN A 111 9.90 8.58 -11.62
CA GLN A 111 9.18 9.24 -12.72
C GLN A 111 9.21 8.43 -14.03
N SER A 112 10.32 7.73 -14.29
CA SER A 112 10.41 6.76 -15.40
C SER A 112 9.52 5.54 -15.18
N ALA A 113 9.45 5.04 -13.96
CA ALA A 113 8.55 3.94 -13.59
C ALA A 113 7.07 4.36 -13.67
N LEU A 114 6.73 5.63 -13.40
CA LEU A 114 5.38 6.15 -13.62
C LEU A 114 4.95 6.06 -15.10
N CYS A 115 5.88 6.17 -16.06
CA CYS A 115 5.58 5.93 -17.48
C CYS A 115 5.15 4.48 -17.71
N ILE A 116 5.77 3.51 -17.02
CA ILE A 116 5.40 2.09 -17.10
C ILE A 116 3.97 1.90 -16.61
N ILE A 117 3.65 2.48 -15.44
CA ILE A 117 2.30 2.39 -14.85
C ILE A 117 1.25 3.10 -15.70
N LEU A 118 1.58 4.24 -16.31
CA LEU A 118 0.67 4.92 -17.22
C LEU A 118 0.30 4.04 -18.42
N LEU A 119 1.30 3.41 -19.04
CA LEU A 119 1.09 2.53 -20.19
C LEU A 119 0.34 1.26 -19.78
N GLU A 120 0.70 0.70 -18.62
CA GLU A 120 -0.01 -0.43 -18.02
C GLU A 120 -1.49 -0.11 -17.80
N GLY A 121 -1.81 1.01 -17.16
CA GLY A 121 -3.18 1.44 -16.89
C GLY A 121 -4.00 1.63 -18.16
N ILE A 122 -3.41 2.17 -19.24
CA ILE A 122 -4.07 2.30 -20.55
C ILE A 122 -4.39 0.90 -21.11
N ILE A 123 -3.44 -0.02 -21.08
CA ILE A 123 -3.62 -1.40 -21.54
C ILE A 123 -4.70 -2.09 -20.71
N PHE A 124 -4.68 -1.92 -19.38
CA PHE A 124 -5.67 -2.48 -18.47
C PHE A 124 -7.09 -2.01 -18.78
N ILE A 125 -7.27 -0.72 -19.08
CA ILE A 125 -8.57 -0.16 -19.50
C ILE A 125 -9.01 -0.80 -20.79
N ILE A 126 -8.14 -0.91 -21.81
CA ILE A 126 -8.45 -1.54 -23.09
C ILE A 126 -8.88 -3.00 -22.91
N LEU A 127 -8.13 -3.78 -22.12
CA LEU A 127 -8.46 -5.18 -21.84
C LEU A 127 -9.79 -5.33 -21.10
N SER A 128 -10.11 -4.39 -20.21
CA SER A 128 -11.38 -4.37 -19.47
C SER A 128 -12.56 -4.03 -20.37
N VAL A 129 -12.44 -3.02 -21.23
CA VAL A 129 -13.50 -2.62 -22.18
C VAL A 129 -13.78 -3.72 -23.20
N LEU A 130 -12.74 -4.43 -23.66
CA LEU A 130 -12.87 -5.54 -24.60
C LEU A 130 -13.33 -6.86 -23.96
N ASN A 131 -13.56 -6.92 -22.66
CA ASN A 131 -13.88 -8.13 -21.88
C ASN A 131 -12.85 -9.26 -22.05
N ILE A 132 -11.61 -8.92 -22.42
CA ILE A 132 -10.52 -9.89 -22.56
C ILE A 132 -10.08 -10.36 -21.18
N ARG A 133 -10.15 -9.49 -20.18
CA ARG A 133 -9.83 -9.77 -18.79
C ARG A 133 -10.56 -11.01 -18.26
N ASP A 134 -11.87 -11.11 -18.44
CA ASP A 134 -12.67 -12.25 -17.99
C ASP A 134 -12.23 -13.55 -18.65
N LYS A 135 -11.83 -13.49 -19.94
CA LYS A 135 -11.31 -14.67 -20.67
C LYS A 135 -9.98 -15.13 -20.12
N ILE A 136 -9.06 -14.18 -19.81
CA ILE A 136 -7.75 -14.48 -19.21
C ILE A 136 -7.95 -15.13 -17.84
N VAL A 137 -8.79 -14.54 -16.98
CA VAL A 137 -9.09 -15.07 -15.64
C VAL A 137 -9.66 -16.48 -15.69
N ASN A 138 -10.60 -16.72 -16.61
CA ASN A 138 -11.22 -18.03 -16.75
C ASN A 138 -10.27 -19.07 -17.38
N ALA A 139 -9.24 -18.65 -18.08
CA ALA A 139 -8.19 -19.54 -18.59
C ALA A 139 -7.20 -20.01 -17.49
N ILE A 140 -7.17 -19.33 -16.34
CA ILE A 140 -6.25 -19.68 -15.25
C ILE A 140 -6.78 -20.89 -14.49
N PRO A 141 -5.95 -21.91 -14.26
CA PRO A 141 -6.33 -23.08 -13.48
C PRO A 141 -6.83 -22.71 -12.07
N LEU A 142 -7.87 -23.39 -11.60
CA LEU A 142 -8.50 -23.12 -10.30
C LEU A 142 -7.49 -23.10 -9.15
N GLY A 143 -6.52 -24.01 -9.15
CA GLY A 143 -5.48 -24.08 -8.10
C GLY A 143 -4.64 -22.80 -8.03
N VAL A 144 -4.31 -22.20 -9.17
CA VAL A 144 -3.57 -20.92 -9.22
C VAL A 144 -4.44 -19.79 -8.67
N ARG A 145 -5.70 -19.69 -9.09
CA ARG A 145 -6.64 -18.67 -8.56
C ARG A 145 -6.82 -18.75 -7.05
N LEU A 146 -6.92 -19.94 -6.50
CA LEU A 146 -7.04 -20.15 -5.06
C LEU A 146 -5.73 -19.81 -4.31
N GLY A 147 -4.58 -19.93 -4.97
CA GLY A 147 -3.27 -19.60 -4.43
C GLY A 147 -2.96 -18.09 -4.37
N ILE A 148 -3.65 -17.24 -5.15
CA ILE A 148 -3.37 -15.81 -5.24
C ILE A 148 -3.52 -15.11 -3.88
N SER A 149 -4.66 -15.28 -3.21
CA SER A 149 -4.91 -14.61 -1.93
C SER A 149 -3.94 -15.03 -0.82
N PRO A 150 -3.59 -16.31 -0.63
CA PRO A 150 -2.52 -16.70 0.28
C PRO A 150 -1.15 -16.13 -0.10
N ALA A 151 -0.82 -16.08 -1.39
CA ALA A 151 0.46 -15.54 -1.86
C ALA A 151 0.59 -14.03 -1.55
N ILE A 152 -0.47 -13.26 -1.79
CA ILE A 152 -0.55 -11.83 -1.41
C ILE A 152 -0.40 -11.68 0.11
N GLY A 153 -1.09 -12.50 0.89
CA GLY A 153 -0.98 -12.46 2.35
C GLY A 153 0.44 -12.74 2.85
N LEU A 154 1.12 -13.72 2.29
CA LEU A 154 2.52 -14.04 2.61
C LEU A 154 3.48 -12.91 2.19
N MET A 155 3.23 -12.29 1.04
CA MET A 155 4.02 -11.14 0.59
C MET A 155 3.87 -9.97 1.55
N LEU A 156 2.64 -9.64 1.95
CA LEU A 156 2.37 -8.57 2.93
C LEU A 156 2.98 -8.87 4.29
N LEU A 157 2.92 -10.13 4.74
CA LEU A 157 3.60 -10.58 5.96
C LEU A 157 5.10 -10.33 5.88
N ASN A 158 5.72 -10.73 4.77
CA ASN A 158 7.16 -10.55 4.55
C ASN A 158 7.57 -9.07 4.56
N ILE A 159 6.79 -8.19 3.94
CA ILE A 159 7.01 -6.74 3.97
C ILE A 159 6.80 -6.18 5.38
N GLY A 160 5.73 -6.58 6.05
CA GLY A 160 5.40 -6.09 7.40
C GLY A 160 6.42 -6.47 8.44
N VAL A 161 6.94 -7.69 8.41
CA VAL A 161 7.97 -8.18 9.33
C VAL A 161 9.38 -7.74 8.90
N GLY A 162 9.55 -7.36 7.64
CA GLY A 162 10.82 -6.94 7.06
C GLY A 162 11.05 -5.44 7.13
N SER A 163 11.06 -4.79 5.98
CA SER A 163 11.43 -3.38 5.83
C SER A 163 10.58 -2.41 6.65
N ASN A 164 9.29 -2.66 6.81
CA ASN A 164 8.41 -1.81 7.63
C ASN A 164 8.72 -1.89 9.12
N ALA A 165 9.22 -3.03 9.60
CA ALA A 165 9.71 -3.18 10.97
C ALA A 165 11.17 -2.74 11.13
N GLY A 166 11.80 -2.24 10.06
CA GLY A 166 13.19 -1.86 10.05
C GLY A 166 14.16 -3.05 10.07
N ILE A 167 13.72 -4.21 9.62
CA ILE A 167 14.55 -5.41 9.51
C ILE A 167 14.94 -5.57 8.04
N TYR A 168 16.23 -5.55 7.78
CA TYR A 168 16.78 -5.73 6.43
C TYR A 168 17.71 -6.95 6.40
N SER A 169 17.71 -7.65 5.27
CA SER A 169 18.65 -8.74 5.04
C SER A 169 19.94 -8.21 4.42
N GLU A 170 21.09 -8.76 4.82
CA GLU A 170 22.39 -8.46 4.22
C GLU A 170 22.42 -8.65 2.71
N ASN A 171 21.59 -9.52 2.16
CA ASN A 171 21.56 -9.87 0.73
C ASN A 171 20.52 -9.05 -0.07
N GLY A 172 20.20 -7.85 0.39
CA GLY A 172 19.73 -6.80 -0.52
C GLY A 172 18.28 -6.87 -0.93
N GLY A 173 17.35 -6.93 -0.03
CA GLY A 173 16.00 -6.59 -0.40
C GLY A 173 14.96 -6.91 0.66
N PRO A 174 13.91 -6.10 0.73
CA PRO A 174 12.85 -6.25 1.74
C PRO A 174 12.13 -7.61 1.67
N PHE A 175 12.27 -8.34 0.56
CA PHE A 175 11.59 -9.62 0.34
C PHE A 175 12.31 -10.84 0.92
N PHE A 176 13.55 -10.71 1.39
CA PHE A 176 14.39 -11.85 1.83
C PHE A 176 14.50 -11.97 3.34
N VAL A 177 13.89 -11.10 4.12
CA VAL A 177 13.98 -11.07 5.58
C VAL A 177 13.52 -12.37 6.23
N MET A 178 12.45 -12.99 5.71
CA MET A 178 11.96 -14.28 6.23
C MET A 178 12.92 -15.44 6.01
N ARG A 179 13.88 -15.29 5.12
CA ARG A 179 14.88 -16.34 4.86
C ARG A 179 15.90 -16.44 5.99
N ASP A 180 16.25 -15.33 6.59
CA ASP A 180 17.21 -15.28 7.71
C ASP A 180 16.82 -14.19 8.72
N PHE A 181 15.66 -14.37 9.33
CA PHE A 181 15.11 -13.43 10.30
C PHE A 181 16.04 -13.22 11.50
N PHE A 182 16.64 -14.30 12.02
CA PHE A 182 17.51 -14.19 13.19
C PHE A 182 18.86 -13.56 12.85
N GLY A 183 19.42 -13.83 11.68
CA GLY A 183 20.63 -13.14 11.20
C GLY A 183 20.40 -11.65 11.00
N ALA A 184 19.23 -11.27 10.48
CA ALA A 184 18.85 -9.88 10.30
C ALA A 184 18.70 -9.10 11.62
N LEU A 185 18.53 -9.76 12.75
CA LEU A 185 18.44 -9.14 14.09
C LEU A 185 19.83 -8.96 14.77
N THR A 186 20.93 -9.05 14.02
CA THR A 186 22.26 -8.85 14.59
C THR A 186 22.67 -7.37 14.60
N PRO A 187 23.54 -6.95 15.56
CA PRO A 187 23.99 -5.55 15.63
C PRO A 187 24.71 -5.06 14.38
N SER A 188 25.45 -5.92 13.70
CA SER A 188 26.15 -5.58 12.44
C SER A 188 25.17 -5.21 11.33
N VAL A 189 24.15 -6.02 11.12
CA VAL A 189 23.12 -5.77 10.09
C VAL A 189 22.30 -4.52 10.41
N ALA A 190 21.97 -4.27 11.69
CA ALA A 190 21.25 -3.06 12.09
C ALA A 190 22.05 -1.79 11.74
N GLN A 191 23.35 -1.78 11.97
CA GLN A 191 24.23 -0.66 11.65
C GLN A 191 24.37 -0.46 10.15
N ASP A 192 24.60 -1.53 9.40
CA ASP A 192 24.89 -1.46 7.96
C ASP A 192 23.64 -1.16 7.12
N ALA A 193 22.50 -1.74 7.48
CA ALA A 193 21.29 -1.64 6.67
C ALA A 193 20.42 -0.43 7.01
N MET A 194 20.40 0.01 8.27
CA MET A 194 19.51 1.07 8.74
C MET A 194 20.23 2.38 9.06
N GLY A 195 21.57 2.36 9.17
CA GLY A 195 22.33 3.50 9.72
C GLY A 195 21.92 3.87 11.15
N SER A 196 21.08 3.05 11.78
CA SER A 196 20.52 3.25 13.11
C SER A 196 21.11 2.25 14.10
N GLY A 197 21.21 2.66 15.36
CA GLY A 197 21.74 1.80 16.40
C GLY A 197 20.87 0.56 16.62
N TYR A 198 21.50 -0.53 17.08
CA TYR A 198 20.82 -1.78 17.42
C TYR A 198 19.61 -1.59 18.36
N THR A 199 19.71 -0.64 19.32
CA THR A 199 18.63 -0.32 20.24
C THR A 199 17.36 0.15 19.50
N GLN A 200 17.50 0.98 18.48
CA GLN A 200 16.37 1.44 17.68
C GLN A 200 15.69 0.28 16.91
N MET A 201 16.49 -0.60 16.33
CA MET A 201 15.96 -1.79 15.65
C MET A 201 15.19 -2.69 16.63
N VAL A 202 15.76 -2.98 17.80
CA VAL A 202 15.09 -3.79 18.83
C VAL A 202 13.81 -3.14 19.30
N LEU A 203 13.81 -1.82 19.52
CA LEU A 203 12.62 -1.06 19.90
C LEU A 203 11.53 -1.19 18.84
N THR A 204 11.87 -1.02 17.56
CA THR A 204 10.91 -1.14 16.43
C THR A 204 10.30 -2.53 16.37
N VAL A 205 11.13 -3.58 16.43
CA VAL A 205 10.68 -4.98 16.37
C VAL A 205 9.78 -5.34 17.55
N VAL A 206 10.18 -4.99 18.77
CA VAL A 206 9.38 -5.26 19.98
C VAL A 206 8.04 -4.54 19.90
N THR A 207 8.05 -3.28 19.49
CA THR A 207 6.83 -2.47 19.35
C THR A 207 5.91 -3.04 18.28
N MET A 208 6.46 -3.51 17.16
CA MET A 208 5.68 -4.19 16.10
C MET A 208 4.94 -5.41 16.67
N PHE A 209 5.64 -6.29 17.39
CA PHE A 209 5.01 -7.48 17.98
C PHE A 209 3.96 -7.14 19.03
N ILE A 210 4.21 -6.13 19.88
CA ILE A 210 3.21 -5.66 20.85
C ILE A 210 1.98 -5.13 20.12
N GLY A 211 2.17 -4.27 19.10
CA GLY A 211 1.08 -3.74 18.29
C GLY A 211 0.24 -4.84 17.63
N LEU A 212 0.91 -5.83 17.04
CA LEU A 212 0.25 -7.01 16.45
C LEU A 212 -0.56 -7.78 17.49
N PHE A 213 0.01 -8.02 18.66
CA PHE A 213 -0.69 -8.70 19.77
C PHE A 213 -1.93 -7.93 20.24
N VAL A 214 -1.83 -6.62 20.37
CA VAL A 214 -2.95 -5.75 20.72
C VAL A 214 -4.05 -5.84 19.67
N ILE A 215 -3.71 -5.78 18.37
CA ILE A 215 -4.67 -5.92 17.28
C ILE A 215 -5.40 -7.28 17.37
N ILE A 216 -4.67 -8.38 17.56
CA ILE A 216 -5.25 -9.72 17.66
C ILE A 216 -6.23 -9.81 18.83
N VAL A 217 -5.83 -9.33 20.01
CA VAL A 217 -6.69 -9.36 21.21
C VAL A 217 -7.95 -8.52 21.03
N LEU A 218 -7.83 -7.31 20.46
CA LEU A 218 -8.97 -6.44 20.20
C LEU A 218 -9.90 -7.02 19.14
N ALA A 219 -9.33 -7.61 18.08
CA ALA A 219 -10.11 -8.27 17.03
C ALA A 219 -10.89 -9.48 17.57
N GLN A 220 -10.27 -10.30 18.43
CA GLN A 220 -10.96 -11.43 19.10
C GLN A 220 -12.11 -10.95 20.00
N LYS A 221 -11.97 -9.77 20.62
CA LYS A 221 -13.05 -9.14 21.42
C LYS A 221 -14.14 -8.49 20.55
N GLY A 222 -14.04 -8.56 19.22
CA GLY A 222 -15.01 -7.98 18.29
C GLY A 222 -14.95 -6.45 18.19
N VAL A 223 -13.85 -5.83 18.61
CA VAL A 223 -13.66 -4.37 18.49
C VAL A 223 -13.43 -4.01 17.03
N LYS A 224 -14.35 -3.27 16.42
CA LYS A 224 -14.29 -2.89 14.98
C LYS A 224 -13.09 -2.02 14.63
N ALA A 225 -12.61 -1.20 15.58
CA ALA A 225 -11.45 -0.31 15.42
C ALA A 225 -10.13 -0.97 15.86
N ALA A 226 -10.04 -2.31 15.92
CA ALA A 226 -8.87 -3.03 16.45
C ALA A 226 -7.56 -2.60 15.80
N VAL A 227 -7.53 -2.43 14.48
CA VAL A 227 -6.33 -2.07 13.73
C VAL A 227 -5.81 -0.69 14.14
N ILE A 228 -6.64 0.35 14.10
CA ILE A 228 -6.19 1.71 14.44
C ILE A 228 -5.81 1.83 15.92
N LEU A 229 -6.53 1.15 16.82
CA LEU A 229 -6.20 1.15 18.24
C LEU A 229 -4.88 0.44 18.51
N GLY A 230 -4.58 -0.65 17.80
CA GLY A 230 -3.30 -1.32 17.88
C GLY A 230 -2.15 -0.48 17.33
N MET A 231 -2.38 0.24 16.24
CA MET A 231 -1.39 1.19 15.70
C MET A 231 -1.11 2.33 16.67
N LEU A 232 -2.14 2.95 17.25
CA LEU A 232 -1.99 4.00 18.25
C LEU A 232 -1.25 3.49 19.49
N ALA A 233 -1.56 2.29 19.98
CA ALA A 233 -0.85 1.68 21.09
C ALA A 233 0.62 1.45 20.75
N ALA A 234 0.93 0.93 19.56
CA ALA A 234 2.30 0.76 19.09
C ALA A 234 3.03 2.11 19.00
N SER A 235 2.39 3.13 18.42
CA SER A 235 2.98 4.48 18.32
C SER A 235 3.33 5.07 19.69
N VAL A 236 2.42 4.98 20.66
CA VAL A 236 2.68 5.47 22.03
C VAL A 236 3.84 4.72 22.68
N ILE A 237 3.89 3.40 22.52
CA ILE A 237 4.98 2.58 23.08
C ILE A 237 6.31 2.91 22.40
N TYR A 238 6.30 3.08 21.09
CA TYR A 238 7.49 3.45 20.32
C TYR A 238 8.04 4.81 20.74
N TRP A 239 7.19 5.84 20.82
CA TRP A 239 7.58 7.18 21.24
C TRP A 239 8.08 7.22 22.70
N ALA A 240 7.43 6.46 23.59
CA ALA A 240 7.93 6.32 24.97
C ALA A 240 9.30 5.64 25.00
N GLY A 241 9.49 4.60 24.17
CA GLY A 241 10.77 3.91 24.03
C GLY A 241 11.86 4.81 23.44
N GLU A 242 11.58 5.61 22.44
CA GLU A 242 12.52 6.59 21.88
C GLU A 242 12.98 7.59 22.96
N ALA A 243 12.03 8.15 23.71
CA ALA A 243 12.36 9.10 24.78
C ALA A 243 13.21 8.48 25.89
N ILE A 244 12.94 7.22 26.28
CA ILE A 244 13.59 6.54 27.40
C ILE A 244 14.95 5.94 26.99
N PHE A 245 15.01 5.23 25.85
CA PHE A 245 16.19 4.44 25.48
C PHE A 245 17.13 5.17 24.53
N LEU A 246 16.60 6.07 23.69
CA LEU A 246 17.40 6.83 22.71
C LEU A 246 17.62 8.28 23.14
N GLY A 247 16.86 8.79 24.12
CA GLY A 247 16.97 10.17 24.58
C GLY A 247 16.53 11.20 23.52
N THR A 248 15.82 10.76 22.48
CA THR A 248 15.33 11.60 21.38
C THR A 248 13.95 12.16 21.72
N ASN A 249 13.66 13.38 21.22
CA ASN A 249 12.32 13.94 21.32
C ASN A 249 11.44 13.33 20.21
N PRO A 250 10.46 12.46 20.52
CA PRO A 250 9.63 11.81 19.52
C PRO A 250 8.75 12.80 18.73
N PHE A 251 8.59 14.02 19.25
CA PHE A 251 7.80 15.08 18.61
C PHE A 251 8.66 16.10 17.86
N ALA A 252 9.98 15.90 17.77
CA ALA A 252 10.86 16.81 17.03
C ALA A 252 10.43 16.98 15.55
N GLY A 253 9.91 15.93 14.93
CA GLY A 253 9.38 15.98 13.57
C GLY A 253 8.10 16.83 13.40
N LEU A 254 7.46 17.26 14.50
CA LEU A 254 6.31 18.18 14.45
C LEU A 254 6.74 19.64 14.50
N GLU A 255 8.01 19.92 14.82
CA GLU A 255 8.54 21.29 14.80
C GLU A 255 8.58 21.78 13.34
N GLY A 256 7.80 22.82 13.06
CA GLY A 256 7.67 23.36 11.71
C GLY A 256 6.63 22.64 10.82
N ALA A 257 5.90 21.67 11.34
CA ALA A 257 4.84 21.00 10.59
C ALA A 257 3.74 22.00 10.18
N SER A 258 3.36 21.98 8.91
CA SER A 258 2.30 22.82 8.35
C SER A 258 1.01 22.02 8.22
N PHE A 259 -0.12 22.65 8.58
CA PHE A 259 -1.45 22.11 8.28
C PHE A 259 -1.90 22.35 6.84
N VAL A 260 -1.11 23.12 6.08
CA VAL A 260 -1.41 23.37 4.67
C VAL A 260 -0.91 22.17 3.85
N PRO A 261 -1.79 21.52 3.06
CA PRO A 261 -1.37 20.42 2.22
C PRO A 261 -0.28 20.85 1.24
N PRO A 262 0.80 20.06 1.07
CA PRO A 262 1.94 20.42 0.24
C PRO A 262 1.67 20.20 -1.26
N PHE A 263 0.74 20.95 -1.82
CA PHE A 263 0.38 20.84 -3.26
C PHE A 263 1.53 21.20 -4.19
N ALA A 264 2.44 22.09 -3.77
CA ALA A 264 3.62 22.43 -4.56
C ALA A 264 4.52 21.21 -4.77
N ASP A 265 4.81 20.47 -3.70
CA ASP A 265 5.63 19.26 -3.76
C ASP A 265 5.02 18.20 -4.69
N MET A 266 3.69 18.02 -4.63
CA MET A 266 2.98 17.12 -5.53
C MET A 266 3.09 17.58 -6.99
N ALA A 267 2.94 18.88 -7.24
CA ALA A 267 3.05 19.44 -8.58
C ALA A 267 4.47 19.33 -9.16
N GLU A 268 5.49 19.37 -8.32
CA GLU A 268 6.89 19.29 -8.73
C GLU A 268 7.43 17.87 -8.86
N THR A 269 6.83 16.88 -8.17
CA THR A 269 7.42 15.53 -8.09
C THR A 269 6.58 14.45 -8.76
N THR A 270 5.25 14.49 -8.60
CA THR A 270 4.39 13.34 -8.94
C THR A 270 3.30 13.66 -9.97
N LEU A 271 2.68 14.87 -9.91
CA LEU A 271 1.53 15.17 -10.75
C LEU A 271 1.96 15.39 -12.22
N PHE A 272 1.66 14.43 -13.08
CA PHE A 272 2.04 14.43 -14.50
C PHE A 272 3.54 14.52 -14.77
N HIS A 273 4.38 14.26 -13.77
CA HIS A 273 5.82 14.17 -13.94
C HIS A 273 6.23 12.78 -14.47
N PHE A 274 6.22 12.64 -15.78
CA PHE A 274 6.64 11.44 -16.49
C PHE A 274 7.99 11.68 -17.15
N ASP A 275 9.02 10.94 -16.72
CA ASP A 275 10.34 10.99 -17.38
C ASP A 275 10.41 9.98 -18.54
N PHE A 276 9.97 10.41 -19.72
CA PHE A 276 10.06 9.59 -20.93
C PHE A 276 11.51 9.38 -21.40
N ALA A 277 12.43 10.29 -21.07
CA ALA A 277 13.82 10.14 -21.43
C ALA A 277 14.48 9.03 -20.58
N GLY A 278 14.22 9.02 -19.29
CA GLY A 278 14.62 7.95 -18.39
C GLY A 278 13.95 6.62 -18.74
N PHE A 279 12.68 6.63 -19.12
CA PHE A 279 11.97 5.42 -19.59
C PHE A 279 12.69 4.76 -20.78
N VAL A 280 13.19 5.53 -21.76
CA VAL A 280 13.96 4.98 -22.88
C VAL A 280 15.28 4.37 -22.40
N LYS A 281 15.93 4.93 -21.36
CA LYS A 281 17.18 4.36 -20.79
C LYS A 281 16.98 3.00 -20.13
N ILE A 282 15.77 2.68 -19.62
CA ILE A 282 15.44 1.35 -19.07
C ILE A 282 15.59 0.25 -20.13
N GLY A 283 15.42 0.60 -21.39
CA GLY A 283 15.43 -0.35 -22.52
C GLY A 283 14.03 -0.92 -22.77
N TRP A 284 13.64 -0.89 -24.04
CA TRP A 284 12.28 -1.25 -24.46
C TRP A 284 11.86 -2.69 -24.09
N PHE A 285 12.80 -3.65 -24.08
CA PHE A 285 12.50 -5.04 -23.71
C PHE A 285 12.12 -5.14 -22.21
N THR A 286 12.92 -4.52 -21.35
CA THR A 286 12.66 -4.47 -19.91
C THR A 286 11.36 -3.73 -19.62
N ALA A 287 11.12 -2.60 -20.29
CA ALA A 287 9.90 -1.82 -20.13
C ALA A 287 8.65 -2.62 -20.51
N ILE A 288 8.64 -3.31 -21.65
CA ILE A 288 7.52 -4.16 -22.06
C ILE A 288 7.29 -5.30 -21.06
N THR A 289 8.37 -5.95 -20.61
CA THR A 289 8.25 -7.04 -19.62
C THR A 289 7.64 -6.53 -18.33
N LEU A 290 8.06 -5.35 -17.84
CA LEU A 290 7.50 -4.75 -16.64
C LEU A 290 6.04 -4.36 -16.82
N ILE A 291 5.65 -3.74 -17.94
CA ILE A 291 4.26 -3.39 -18.25
C ILE A 291 3.36 -4.63 -18.21
N ILE A 292 3.78 -5.72 -18.87
CA ILE A 292 3.02 -6.98 -18.87
C ILE A 292 2.94 -7.54 -17.45
N THR A 293 4.03 -7.51 -16.69
CA THR A 293 4.07 -8.02 -15.31
C THR A 293 3.12 -7.24 -14.42
N PHE A 294 3.15 -5.90 -14.47
CA PHE A 294 2.22 -5.05 -13.71
C PHE A 294 0.77 -5.34 -14.08
N CYS A 295 0.46 -5.44 -15.37
CA CYS A 295 -0.89 -5.73 -15.86
C CYS A 295 -1.41 -7.08 -15.32
N ILE A 296 -0.57 -8.11 -15.30
CA ILE A 296 -0.94 -9.43 -14.76
C ILE A 296 -1.15 -9.37 -13.26
N ILE A 297 -0.25 -8.71 -12.51
CA ILE A 297 -0.36 -8.56 -11.05
C ILE A 297 -1.63 -7.79 -10.69
N ASP A 298 -1.90 -6.66 -11.38
CA ASP A 298 -3.09 -5.82 -11.12
C ASP A 298 -4.39 -6.59 -11.41
N MET A 299 -4.43 -7.37 -12.50
CA MET A 299 -5.56 -8.26 -12.76
C MET A 299 -5.82 -9.24 -11.62
N PHE A 300 -4.78 -9.87 -11.10
CA PHE A 300 -4.91 -10.86 -10.05
C PHE A 300 -5.29 -10.22 -8.72
N ASP A 301 -4.66 -9.11 -8.36
CA ASP A 301 -4.96 -8.38 -7.13
C ASP A 301 -6.41 -7.89 -7.12
N THR A 302 -6.86 -7.27 -8.22
CA THR A 302 -8.24 -6.79 -8.36
C THR A 302 -9.25 -7.93 -8.25
N ILE A 303 -8.99 -9.08 -8.87
CA ILE A 303 -9.91 -10.22 -8.81
C ILE A 303 -9.89 -10.84 -7.42
N GLY A 304 -8.71 -11.07 -6.84
CA GLY A 304 -8.55 -11.65 -5.53
C GLY A 304 -9.25 -10.82 -4.44
N THR A 305 -9.09 -9.51 -4.50
CA THR A 305 -9.70 -8.59 -3.53
C THR A 305 -11.19 -8.40 -3.74
N LEU A 306 -11.66 -8.16 -4.97
CA LEU A 306 -13.07 -7.96 -5.25
C LEU A 306 -13.89 -9.23 -5.03
N VAL A 307 -13.44 -10.38 -5.55
CA VAL A 307 -14.15 -11.65 -5.37
C VAL A 307 -14.14 -12.06 -3.91
N GLY A 308 -12.99 -11.94 -3.22
CA GLY A 308 -12.85 -12.28 -1.81
C GLY A 308 -13.75 -11.44 -0.89
N THR A 309 -13.77 -10.12 -1.09
CA THR A 309 -14.60 -9.20 -0.29
C THR A 309 -16.09 -9.32 -0.62
N ALA A 310 -16.46 -9.41 -1.90
CA ALA A 310 -17.84 -9.54 -2.32
C ALA A 310 -18.45 -10.89 -1.91
N SER A 311 -17.68 -11.98 -1.94
CA SER A 311 -18.09 -13.29 -1.46
C SER A 311 -18.40 -13.26 0.05
N ARG A 312 -17.52 -12.67 0.86
CA ARG A 312 -17.73 -12.51 2.31
C ARG A 312 -18.92 -11.60 2.63
N ALA A 313 -19.18 -10.59 1.81
CA ALA A 313 -20.32 -9.71 1.96
C ALA A 313 -21.66 -10.34 1.49
N GLY A 314 -21.67 -11.58 0.98
CA GLY A 314 -22.85 -12.21 0.41
C GLY A 314 -23.41 -11.50 -0.82
N LYS A 315 -22.60 -10.66 -1.48
CA LYS A 315 -22.98 -9.80 -2.61
C LYS A 315 -22.75 -10.45 -3.98
N ILE A 316 -22.10 -11.61 -4.02
CA ILE A 316 -21.94 -12.43 -5.23
C ILE A 316 -22.93 -13.56 -5.15
N GLY A 317 -23.93 -13.55 -6.02
CA GLY A 317 -24.83 -14.69 -6.24
C GLY A 317 -24.06 -15.87 -6.84
N ARG A 318 -24.48 -17.11 -6.53
CA ARG A 318 -23.88 -18.36 -7.02
C ARG A 318 -23.82 -18.49 -8.55
N ALA A 319 -24.45 -17.59 -9.30
CA ALA A 319 -24.51 -17.59 -10.75
C ALA A 319 -23.32 -16.86 -11.44
N HIS A 320 -22.41 -16.26 -10.65
CA HIS A 320 -21.26 -15.48 -11.18
C HIS A 320 -19.90 -15.96 -10.62
N VAL A 321 -19.83 -17.19 -10.13
CA VAL A 321 -18.57 -17.84 -9.72
C VAL A 321 -18.19 -18.90 -10.74
#